data_fd4b2a5faf0b5446e6dc3b42efab0e81
#
_entry.id   fd4b2a5faf0b5446e6dc3b42efab0e81
#
_cell.length_a   1.000
_cell.length_b   1.000
_cell.length_c   1.000
_cell.angle_alpha   90.00
_cell.angle_beta   90.00
_cell.angle_gamma   90.00
#
_symmetry.space_group_name_H-M   'P 1'
#
loop_
_entity.id
_entity.type
_entity.pdbx_description
1 polymer ?
#
loop_
_entity_poly.entity_id
_entity_poly.type
_entity_poly.pdbx_seq_one_letter_code
_entity_poly.pdbx_strand_id
1 'polypeptide(L)'
;MGKLDKEFYENKKYHFRYYRKSLNHPFLVAVVIESENDDGKVVLSGFNMTRSIEMVLKNPDKFIRINNPNPEDDAPSFVCVDPIKNKPLKLFTRPIRDWELSLEDEIVIDSLLKERL
;
A
#
# COMPACT_ATOMS: atom_id res chain seq x y z
N MET A 1 13.29 12.91 2.58
CA MET A 1 13.18 11.46 2.85
C MET A 1 14.52 10.92 3.32
N GLY A 2 14.53 10.10 4.32
CA GLY A 2 15.76 9.53 4.87
C GLY A 2 16.34 8.43 3.97
N LYS A 3 17.66 8.29 4.02
CA LYS A 3 18.39 7.25 3.29
C LYS A 3 17.88 5.83 3.62
N LEU A 4 17.49 5.58 4.88
CA LEU A 4 16.96 4.29 5.32
C LEU A 4 15.63 3.95 4.64
N ASP A 5 14.78 4.94 4.43
CA ASP A 5 13.50 4.71 3.74
C ASP A 5 13.74 4.34 2.27
N LYS A 6 14.67 4.99 1.61
CA LYS A 6 15.03 4.68 0.24
C LYS A 6 15.53 3.24 0.12
N GLU A 7 16.46 2.84 0.97
CA GLU A 7 16.97 1.47 0.99
C GLU A 7 15.85 0.45 1.25
N PHE A 8 14.91 0.79 2.11
CA PHE A 8 13.80 -0.09 2.44
C PHE A 8 12.94 -0.42 1.21
N TYR A 9 12.48 0.59 0.48
CA TYR A 9 11.57 0.31 -0.64
C TYR A 9 12.29 -0.10 -1.93
N GLU A 10 13.58 0.17 -2.07
CA GLU A 10 14.36 -0.36 -3.19
C GLU A 10 14.51 -1.88 -3.14
N ASN A 11 14.48 -2.45 -1.95
CA ASN A 11 14.63 -3.89 -1.73
C ASN A 11 13.30 -4.64 -1.63
N LYS A 12 12.18 -3.94 -1.70
CA LYS A 12 10.85 -4.53 -1.58
C LYS A 12 9.98 -4.08 -2.72
N LYS A 13 9.32 -5.05 -3.35
CA LYS A 13 8.38 -4.77 -4.43
C LYS A 13 7.18 -3.98 -3.95
N TYR A 14 6.66 -4.33 -2.79
CA TYR A 14 5.53 -3.67 -2.14
C TYR A 14 5.88 -3.38 -0.70
N HIS A 15 5.35 -2.28 -0.18
CA HIS A 15 5.45 -2.00 1.25
C HIS A 15 4.19 -1.28 1.72
N PHE A 16 4.12 -1.01 3.02
CA PHE A 16 2.91 -0.46 3.65
C PHE A 16 3.26 0.79 4.42
N ARG A 17 2.35 1.76 4.37
CA ARG A 17 2.44 3.00 5.15
C ARG A 17 1.06 3.35 5.67
N TYR A 18 1.00 4.14 6.74
CA TYR A 18 -0.25 4.74 7.18
C TYR A 18 -0.37 6.16 6.64
N TYR A 19 -1.59 6.63 6.47
CA TYR A 19 -1.83 8.05 6.27
C TYR A 19 -1.60 8.80 7.57
N ARG A 20 -0.96 9.95 7.50
CA ARG A 20 -0.69 10.76 8.70
C ARG A 20 -1.97 11.28 9.35
N LYS A 21 -3.00 11.53 8.57
CA LYS A 21 -4.30 12.02 9.07
C LYS A 21 -5.15 10.93 9.70
N SER A 22 -4.90 9.68 9.36
CA SER A 22 -5.65 8.56 9.92
C SER A 22 -4.77 7.32 10.00
N LEU A 23 -4.26 7.05 11.18
CA LEU A 23 -3.38 5.90 11.42
C LEU A 23 -4.12 4.56 11.40
N ASN A 24 -5.44 4.58 11.21
CA ASN A 24 -6.25 3.36 11.11
C ASN A 24 -6.39 2.85 9.67
N HIS A 25 -5.88 3.59 8.71
CA HIS A 25 -6.02 3.23 7.30
C HIS A 25 -4.67 2.98 6.66
N PRO A 26 -4.23 1.71 6.58
CA PRO A 26 -3.00 1.37 5.89
C PRO A 26 -3.17 1.53 4.38
N PHE A 27 -2.05 1.74 3.71
CA PHE A 27 -1.96 1.91 2.28
C PHE A 27 -0.88 0.97 1.75
N LEU A 28 -1.24 0.19 0.73
CA LEU A 28 -0.29 -0.68 0.05
C LEU A 28 0.41 0.14 -1.04
N VAL A 29 1.69 0.41 -0.86
CA VAL A 29 2.50 1.15 -1.83
C VAL A 29 2.98 0.21 -2.91
N ALA A 30 2.60 0.47 -4.15
CA ALA A 30 2.95 -0.35 -5.30
C ALA A 30 4.00 0.31 -6.19
N VAL A 31 3.99 1.63 -6.29
CA VAL A 31 4.90 2.38 -7.14
C VAL A 31 5.44 3.58 -6.37
N VAL A 32 6.75 3.76 -6.43
CA VAL A 32 7.44 4.93 -5.86
C VAL A 32 8.13 5.66 -7.00
N ILE A 33 7.82 6.93 -7.18
CA ILE A 33 8.43 7.76 -8.21
C ILE A 33 9.18 8.90 -7.54
N GLU A 34 10.48 8.98 -7.79
CA GLU A 34 11.31 10.13 -7.42
C GLU A 34 11.43 11.05 -8.62
N SER A 35 11.06 12.31 -8.42
CA SER A 35 11.25 13.31 -9.46
C SER A 35 12.64 13.92 -9.35
N GLU A 36 13.45 13.76 -10.37
CA GLU A 36 14.79 14.36 -10.45
C GLU A 36 14.73 15.88 -10.62
N ASN A 37 13.63 16.38 -11.17
CA ASN A 37 13.47 17.79 -11.53
C ASN A 37 12.82 18.65 -10.45
N ASP A 38 12.29 18.07 -9.39
CA ASP A 38 11.52 18.76 -8.37
C ASP A 38 12.10 18.56 -6.96
N ASP A 39 13.38 18.83 -6.79
CA ASP A 39 14.06 18.81 -5.49
C ASP A 39 13.86 17.51 -4.69
N GLY A 40 13.86 16.38 -5.38
CA GLY A 40 13.73 15.08 -4.73
C GLY A 40 12.32 14.80 -4.20
N LYS A 41 11.30 15.40 -4.75
CA LYS A 41 9.91 15.08 -4.38
C LYS A 41 9.60 13.64 -4.77
N VAL A 42 9.03 12.93 -3.82
CA VAL A 42 8.63 11.53 -3.99
C VAL A 42 7.12 11.45 -3.96
N VAL A 43 6.55 10.74 -4.92
CA VAL A 43 5.12 10.42 -4.95
C VAL A 43 4.91 8.93 -4.89
N LEU A 44 3.83 8.53 -4.24
CA LEU A 44 3.46 7.13 -4.06
C LEU A 44 2.16 6.84 -4.78
N SER A 45 2.09 5.67 -5.38
CA SER A 45 0.86 5.13 -5.96
C SER A 45 0.62 3.74 -5.40
N GLY A 46 -0.64 3.39 -5.22
CA GLY A 46 -0.99 2.09 -4.69
C GLY A 46 -2.46 1.96 -4.40
N PHE A 47 -2.79 1.23 -3.34
CA PHE A 47 -4.16 0.84 -3.03
C PHE A 47 -4.47 1.05 -1.56
N ASN A 48 -5.65 1.59 -1.28
CA ASN A 48 -6.17 1.66 0.08
C ASN A 48 -6.50 0.26 0.59
N MET A 49 -6.39 0.09 1.90
CA MET A 49 -6.71 -1.16 2.57
C MET A 49 -7.72 -0.92 3.68
N THR A 50 -8.53 -1.93 3.96
CA THR A 50 -9.49 -1.89 5.06
C THR A 50 -9.62 -3.26 5.73
N ARG A 51 -10.02 -3.25 6.99
CA ARG A 51 -10.44 -4.44 7.74
C ARG A 51 -11.95 -4.47 7.91
N SER A 52 -12.66 -3.48 7.44
CA SER A 52 -14.10 -3.35 7.62
C SER A 52 -14.86 -4.30 6.71
N ILE A 53 -15.38 -5.38 7.26
CA ILE A 53 -16.24 -6.33 6.53
C ILE A 53 -17.50 -5.62 6.05
N GLU A 54 -18.04 -4.72 6.84
CA GLU A 54 -19.22 -3.95 6.48
C GLU A 54 -19.02 -3.14 5.21
N MET A 55 -17.88 -2.47 5.08
CA MET A 55 -17.55 -1.69 3.90
C MET A 55 -17.42 -2.60 2.67
N VAL A 56 -16.80 -3.76 2.83
CA VAL A 56 -16.63 -4.74 1.76
C VAL A 56 -17.96 -5.30 1.30
N LEU A 57 -18.87 -5.62 2.23
CA LEU A 57 -20.19 -6.15 1.90
C LEU A 57 -21.06 -5.14 1.14
N LYS A 58 -20.87 -3.86 1.39
CA LYS A 58 -21.58 -2.81 0.64
C LYS A 58 -21.07 -2.65 -0.79
N ASN A 59 -19.80 -2.97 -1.04
CA ASN A 59 -19.16 -2.78 -2.34
C ASN A 59 -18.24 -3.96 -2.67
N PRO A 60 -18.78 -5.19 -2.80
CA PRO A 60 -17.94 -6.39 -2.94
C PRO A 60 -17.04 -6.38 -4.17
N ASP A 61 -17.44 -5.70 -5.24
CA ASP A 61 -16.65 -5.64 -6.48
C ASP A 61 -15.44 -4.70 -6.38
N LYS A 62 -15.37 -3.91 -5.32
CA LYS A 62 -14.28 -2.94 -5.14
C LYS A 62 -13.17 -3.41 -4.23
N PHE A 63 -13.27 -4.62 -3.68
CA PHE A 63 -12.30 -5.12 -2.72
C PHE A 63 -11.85 -6.53 -3.07
N ILE A 64 -10.57 -6.80 -2.81
CA ILE A 64 -9.98 -8.13 -2.90
C ILE A 64 -9.50 -8.51 -1.52
N ARG A 65 -9.87 -9.71 -1.06
CA ARG A 65 -9.38 -10.25 0.20
C ARG A 65 -7.95 -10.73 0.04
N ILE A 66 -7.10 -10.38 1.01
CA ILE A 66 -5.74 -10.89 1.13
C ILE A 66 -5.50 -11.39 2.56
N ASN A 67 -4.44 -12.14 2.76
CA ASN A 67 -3.97 -12.44 4.11
C ASN A 67 -3.49 -11.14 4.73
N ASN A 68 -3.71 -10.99 6.04
CA ASN A 68 -3.26 -9.79 6.70
C ASN A 68 -1.73 -9.69 6.63
N PRO A 69 -1.18 -8.59 6.08
CA PRO A 69 0.27 -8.43 6.02
C PRO A 69 0.91 -8.21 7.40
N ASN A 70 0.10 -7.82 8.39
CA ASN A 70 0.55 -7.69 9.76
C ASN A 70 0.69 -9.08 10.39
N PRO A 71 1.90 -9.52 10.77
CA PRO A 71 2.10 -10.87 11.32
C PRO A 71 1.43 -11.07 12.68
N GLU A 72 1.04 -10.01 13.35
CA GLU A 72 0.39 -10.07 14.67
C GLU A 72 -1.13 -10.08 14.61
N ASP A 73 -1.72 -10.03 13.42
CA ASP A 73 -3.16 -9.92 13.24
C ASP A 73 -3.67 -11.04 12.30
N ASP A 74 -4.52 -11.90 12.84
CA ASP A 74 -5.09 -13.04 12.10
C ASP A 74 -6.32 -12.69 11.28
N ALA A 75 -6.90 -11.51 11.47
CA ALA A 75 -8.08 -11.09 10.73
C ALA A 75 -7.72 -10.81 9.27
N PRO A 76 -8.60 -11.17 8.31
CA PRO A 76 -8.32 -10.88 6.91
C PRO A 76 -8.27 -9.38 6.65
N SER A 77 -7.51 -9.01 5.64
CA SER A 77 -7.43 -7.64 5.14
C SER A 77 -8.01 -7.57 3.73
N PHE A 78 -8.44 -6.39 3.31
CA PHE A 78 -9.02 -6.19 2.01
C PHE A 78 -8.35 -5.01 1.32
N VAL A 79 -8.06 -5.17 0.05
CA VAL A 79 -7.43 -4.14 -0.78
C VAL A 79 -8.48 -3.56 -1.71
N CYS A 80 -8.60 -2.23 -1.73
CA CYS A 80 -9.47 -1.53 -2.67
C CYS A 80 -8.85 -1.61 -4.06
N VAL A 81 -9.61 -2.07 -5.06
CA VAL A 81 -9.10 -2.25 -6.42
C VAL A 81 -8.95 -0.94 -7.19
N ASP A 82 -9.53 0.14 -6.71
CA ASP A 82 -9.38 1.46 -7.32
C ASP A 82 -8.07 2.10 -6.87
N PRO A 83 -7.10 2.28 -7.76
CA PRO A 83 -5.80 2.79 -7.35
C PRO A 83 -5.83 4.27 -6.97
N ILE A 84 -4.95 4.63 -6.07
CA ILE A 84 -4.64 6.01 -5.74
C ILE A 84 -3.29 6.32 -6.37
N LYS A 85 -3.21 7.36 -7.18
CA LYS A 85 -2.00 7.67 -7.95
C LYS A 85 -1.34 8.96 -7.50
N ASN A 86 0.00 8.94 -7.48
CA ASN A 86 0.84 10.14 -7.37
C ASN A 86 0.54 11.01 -6.15
N LYS A 87 0.44 10.39 -4.99
CA LYS A 87 0.25 11.11 -3.74
C LYS A 87 1.59 11.49 -3.11
N PRO A 88 1.73 12.72 -2.61
CA PRO A 88 3.00 13.15 -2.01
C PRO A 88 3.41 12.31 -0.81
N LEU A 89 4.68 11.98 -0.70
CA LEU A 89 5.23 11.22 0.42
C LEU A 89 4.87 11.83 1.78
N LYS A 90 4.78 13.14 1.86
CA LYS A 90 4.46 13.85 3.11
C LYS A 90 3.10 13.47 3.72
N LEU A 91 2.19 12.90 2.93
CA LEU A 91 0.88 12.45 3.42
C LEU A 91 0.94 11.14 4.20
N PHE A 92 2.07 10.46 4.16
CA PHE A 92 2.25 9.13 4.73
C PHE A 92 3.25 9.13 5.87
N THR A 93 3.12 8.12 6.73
CA THR A 93 4.13 7.81 7.75
C THR A 93 5.33 7.12 7.11
N ARG A 94 6.32 6.76 7.93
CA ARG A 94 7.40 5.88 7.50
C ARG A 94 6.86 4.49 7.15
N PRO A 95 7.62 3.69 6.37
CA PRO A 95 7.22 2.32 6.07
C PRO A 95 6.96 1.49 7.32
N ILE A 96 5.93 0.65 7.25
CA ILE A 96 5.64 -0.32 8.31
C ILE A 96 6.53 -1.53 8.06
N ARG A 97 7.54 -1.74 8.90
CA ARG A 97 8.65 -2.64 8.59
C ARG A 97 8.32 -4.13 8.62
N ASP A 98 7.46 -4.55 9.52
CA ASP A 98 7.22 -5.98 9.76
C ASP A 98 6.08 -6.56 8.92
N TRP A 99 5.49 -5.74 8.07
CA TRP A 99 4.38 -6.16 7.24
C TRP A 99 4.86 -6.64 5.88
N GLU A 100 4.38 -7.80 5.46
CA GLU A 100 4.73 -8.39 4.16
C GLU A 100 3.52 -9.08 3.54
N LEU A 101 3.45 -9.02 2.21
CA LEU A 101 2.49 -9.82 1.45
C LEU A 101 2.99 -11.27 1.39
N SER A 102 2.07 -12.23 1.46
CA SER A 102 2.38 -13.60 1.08
C SER A 102 2.66 -13.67 -0.42
N LEU A 103 3.34 -14.73 -0.88
CA LEU A 103 3.61 -14.91 -2.30
C LEU A 103 2.31 -14.99 -3.12
N GLU A 104 1.29 -15.63 -2.58
CA GLU A 104 -0.02 -15.72 -3.22
C GLU A 104 -0.64 -14.35 -3.40
N ASP A 105 -0.60 -13.52 -2.38
CA ASP A 105 -1.17 -12.17 -2.41
C ASP A 105 -0.36 -11.26 -3.33
N GLU A 106 0.95 -11.42 -3.36
CA GLU A 106 1.81 -10.66 -4.26
C GLU A 106 1.43 -10.89 -5.73
N ILE A 107 1.12 -12.13 -6.11
CA ILE A 107 0.65 -12.46 -7.45
C ILE A 107 -0.66 -11.74 -7.77
N VAL A 108 -1.58 -11.72 -6.81
CA VAL A 108 -2.86 -11.02 -6.95
C VAL A 108 -2.65 -9.52 -7.15
N ILE A 109 -1.79 -8.92 -6.34
CA ILE A 109 -1.51 -7.48 -6.44
C ILE A 109 -0.77 -7.16 -7.74
N ASP A 110 0.14 -8.01 -8.20
CA ASP A 110 0.81 -7.84 -9.50
C ASP A 110 -0.21 -7.77 -10.64
N SER A 111 -1.20 -8.65 -10.63
CA SER A 111 -2.26 -8.64 -11.63
C SER A 111 -3.10 -7.37 -11.56
N LEU A 112 -3.46 -6.96 -10.35
CA LEU A 112 -4.24 -5.75 -10.12
C LEU A 112 -3.47 -4.51 -10.61
N LEU A 113 -2.18 -4.47 -10.34
CA LEU A 113 -1.31 -3.37 -10.77
C LEU A 113 -1.27 -3.24 -12.29
N LYS A 114 -1.16 -4.36 -13.01
CA LYS A 114 -1.18 -4.37 -14.47
C LYS A 114 -2.50 -3.88 -15.05
N GLU A 115 -3.61 -4.23 -14.43
CA GLU A 115 -4.94 -3.85 -14.91
C GLU A 115 -5.28 -2.38 -14.62
N ARG A 116 -4.81 -1.84 -13.50
CA ARG A 116 -5.31 -0.57 -12.96
C ARG A 116 -4.29 0.56 -12.99
N LEU A 117 -3.02 0.25 -12.97
CA LEU A 117 -1.93 1.19 -13.05
C LEU A 117 -1.09 0.95 -14.31
#